data_eb1bdd4b0e0a1c0caf070e5288183b42
#
_entry.id   eb1bdd4b0e0a1c0caf070e5288183b42
#
_cell.length_a   1.000
_cell.length_b   1.000
_cell.length_c   1.000
_cell.angle_alpha   90.00
_cell.angle_beta   90.00
_cell.angle_gamma   90.00
#
_symmetry.space_group_name_H-M   'P 1'
#
loop_
_entity.id
_entity.type
_entity.pdbx_description
1 polymer ?
#
loop_
_entity_poly.entity_id
_entity_poly.type
_entity_poly.pdbx_seq_one_letter_code
_entity_poly.pdbx_strand_id
1 'polypeptide(L)'
;MHLPPAVERPTALPLVLAFHGGGGHGENQREYSKLHLLGHREGFVTVYPDGTGGVARRLLTWNAGSCCGPAQRNNVDDVDFVRKVVDDVAKLVSIDRRRIYATGLSNGAMLSYRLAIEAPDLVAAIAPVAGANAMEPKPGTPAVPVLHIHSVDDPRALYAGGLGPPFPLTDHRVLHPSVETVVRRWAAHDGCAPEPVTAETRAGAAGSKDEGQTATRWVFGGCALSRLCKSGTSIIDANQELWAFFRRFRRPLP
;
A
#
# COMPACT_ATOMS: atom_id res chain seq x y z
N MET A 1 5.81 15.89 3.20
CA MET A 1 6.75 15.49 2.12
C MET A 1 8.16 15.42 2.69
N HIS A 2 8.94 14.43 2.23
CA HIS A 2 10.36 14.31 2.55
C HIS A 2 11.15 14.12 1.24
N LEU A 3 12.26 14.85 1.13
CA LEU A 3 13.13 14.82 -0.06
C LEU A 3 14.43 14.10 0.28
N PRO A 4 14.99 13.30 -0.64
CA PRO A 4 16.35 12.80 -0.48
C PRO A 4 17.34 13.97 -0.51
N PRO A 5 18.58 13.78 0.02
CA PRO A 5 19.59 14.83 0.00
C PRO A 5 19.86 15.31 -1.43
N ALA A 6 20.29 16.54 -1.54
CA ALA A 6 20.61 17.18 -2.83
C ALA A 6 21.98 16.72 -3.36
N VAL A 7 22.22 15.43 -3.39
CA VAL A 7 23.39 14.90 -4.08
C VAL A 7 23.06 14.88 -5.56
N GLU A 8 23.80 15.68 -6.34
CA GLU A 8 23.77 15.79 -7.81
C GLU A 8 22.55 15.11 -8.46
N ARG A 9 21.44 15.85 -8.58
CA ARG A 9 20.17 15.33 -9.11
C ARG A 9 20.13 15.48 -10.63
N PRO A 10 20.64 14.54 -11.40
CA PRO A 10 20.64 14.69 -12.85
C PRO A 10 19.25 14.50 -13.45
N THR A 11 18.30 13.89 -12.73
CA THR A 11 17.02 13.46 -13.31
C THR A 11 15.87 13.50 -12.32
N ALA A 12 14.65 13.45 -12.85
CA ALA A 12 13.41 13.38 -12.09
C ALA A 12 13.37 12.16 -11.14
N LEU A 13 12.97 12.39 -9.88
CA LEU A 13 12.97 11.40 -8.80
C LEU A 13 11.73 10.52 -8.81
N PRO A 14 11.81 9.26 -8.38
CA PRO A 14 10.63 8.46 -8.05
C PRO A 14 9.85 9.10 -6.89
N LEU A 15 8.54 8.90 -6.88
CA LEU A 15 7.64 9.35 -5.82
C LEU A 15 6.94 8.15 -5.17
N VAL A 16 6.98 8.06 -3.85
CA VAL A 16 6.20 7.09 -3.08
C VAL A 16 5.17 7.83 -2.23
N LEU A 17 3.90 7.55 -2.47
CA LEU A 17 2.77 8.00 -1.68
C LEU A 17 2.50 6.97 -0.59
N ALA A 18 2.52 7.37 0.69
CA ALA A 18 2.34 6.49 1.83
C ALA A 18 1.13 6.93 2.67
N PHE A 19 0.02 6.20 2.56
CA PHE A 19 -1.26 6.54 3.17
C PHE A 19 -1.40 5.93 4.56
N HIS A 20 -1.88 6.73 5.52
CA HIS A 20 -2.12 6.28 6.89
C HIS A 20 -3.32 5.32 6.99
N GLY A 21 -3.37 4.53 8.03
CA GLY A 21 -4.52 3.70 8.38
C GLY A 21 -5.69 4.53 8.92
N GLY A 22 -6.87 3.93 8.95
CA GLY A 22 -8.06 4.58 9.50
C GLY A 22 -7.85 5.06 10.94
N GLY A 23 -8.23 6.31 11.20
CA GLY A 23 -8.01 6.98 12.48
C GLY A 23 -6.65 7.68 12.64
N GLY A 24 -5.73 7.48 11.69
CA GLY A 24 -4.40 8.10 11.70
C GLY A 24 -4.35 9.44 10.99
N HIS A 25 -3.15 9.87 10.67
CA HIS A 25 -2.81 11.03 9.83
C HIS A 25 -1.39 10.86 9.24
N GLY A 26 -0.99 11.72 8.33
CA GLY A 26 0.28 11.60 7.60
C GLY A 26 1.51 11.54 8.49
N GLU A 27 1.55 12.34 9.58
CA GLU A 27 2.67 12.33 10.51
C GLU A 27 2.78 10.99 11.25
N ASN A 28 1.65 10.40 11.69
CA ASN A 28 1.66 9.06 12.29
C ASN A 28 2.21 8.03 11.30
N GLN A 29 1.81 8.12 10.03
CA GLN A 29 2.30 7.20 9.01
C GLN A 29 3.81 7.37 8.76
N ARG A 30 4.31 8.60 8.81
CA ARG A 30 5.73 8.90 8.70
C ARG A 30 6.53 8.26 9.84
N GLU A 31 6.10 8.50 11.08
CA GLU A 31 6.76 7.99 12.28
C GLU A 31 6.70 6.45 12.36
N TYR A 32 5.54 5.87 12.00
CA TYR A 32 5.33 4.44 12.05
C TYR A 32 6.14 3.71 10.97
N SER A 33 6.04 4.13 9.72
CA SER A 33 6.69 3.44 8.60
C SER A 33 8.18 3.75 8.50
N LYS A 34 8.60 4.96 8.87
CA LYS A 34 9.97 5.47 8.66
C LYS A 34 10.47 5.33 7.21
N LEU A 35 9.54 5.22 6.25
CA LEU A 35 9.86 5.01 4.84
C LEU A 35 10.71 6.14 4.26
N HIS A 36 10.58 7.35 4.80
CA HIS A 36 11.40 8.50 4.42
C HIS A 36 12.90 8.27 4.67
N LEU A 37 13.29 7.45 5.66
CA LEU A 37 14.69 7.12 5.90
C LEU A 37 15.26 6.24 4.76
N LEU A 38 14.43 5.36 4.23
CA LEU A 38 14.78 4.59 3.04
C LEU A 38 14.82 5.50 1.81
N GLY A 39 13.82 6.38 1.64
CA GLY A 39 13.78 7.37 0.56
C GLY A 39 15.00 8.27 0.53
N HIS A 40 15.51 8.65 1.71
CA HIS A 40 16.75 9.40 1.85
C HIS A 40 17.96 8.65 1.30
N ARG A 41 18.08 7.34 1.58
CA ARG A 41 19.21 6.50 1.12
C ARG A 41 19.11 6.14 -0.37
N GLU A 42 17.89 5.82 -0.81
CA GLU A 42 17.65 5.22 -2.13
C GLU A 42 17.31 6.27 -3.20
N GLY A 43 17.16 7.54 -2.83
CA GLY A 43 16.94 8.63 -3.78
C GLY A 43 15.51 8.75 -4.30
N PHE A 44 14.49 8.55 -3.46
CA PHE A 44 13.09 8.79 -3.84
C PHE A 44 12.38 9.76 -2.88
N VAL A 45 11.39 10.48 -3.41
CA VAL A 45 10.53 11.38 -2.64
C VAL A 45 9.47 10.57 -1.92
N THR A 46 9.22 10.88 -0.63
CA THR A 46 8.08 10.32 0.12
C THR A 46 7.08 11.39 0.48
N VAL A 47 5.80 11.09 0.30
CA VAL A 47 4.68 11.96 0.68
C VAL A 47 3.71 11.19 1.57
N TYR A 48 3.31 11.82 2.66
CA TYR A 48 2.37 11.29 3.65
C TYR A 48 1.18 12.24 3.73
N PRO A 49 0.18 12.08 2.86
CA PRO A 49 -0.99 12.95 2.87
C PRO A 49 -1.86 12.69 4.10
N ASP A 50 -2.66 13.70 4.47
CA ASP A 50 -3.74 13.55 5.44
C ASP A 50 -5.06 13.23 4.72
N GLY A 51 -5.80 12.26 5.23
CA GLY A 51 -7.14 11.93 4.78
C GLY A 51 -8.20 12.91 5.29
N THR A 52 -9.45 12.52 5.17
CA THR A 52 -10.61 13.36 5.53
C THR A 52 -11.27 12.90 6.81
N GLY A 53 -11.85 13.84 7.56
CA GLY A 53 -12.65 13.62 8.75
C GLY A 53 -11.95 13.97 10.04
N GLY A 54 -12.62 13.66 11.14
CA GLY A 54 -12.11 13.90 12.48
C GLY A 54 -12.08 15.37 12.91
N VAL A 55 -11.57 15.57 14.12
CA VAL A 55 -11.37 16.88 14.73
C VAL A 55 -9.88 17.10 14.94
N ALA A 56 -9.37 18.29 14.68
CA ALA A 56 -7.99 18.67 14.89
C ALA A 56 -6.98 17.70 14.23
N ARG A 57 -7.20 17.29 12.99
CA ARG A 57 -6.36 16.35 12.22
C ARG A 57 -6.20 14.97 12.89
N ARG A 58 -7.24 14.50 13.59
CA ARG A 58 -7.29 13.16 14.21
C ARG A 58 -8.48 12.38 13.64
N LEU A 59 -8.41 11.06 13.74
CA LEU A 59 -9.45 10.15 13.27
C LEU A 59 -9.74 10.31 11.76
N LEU A 60 -8.72 10.61 10.98
CA LEU A 60 -8.86 10.76 9.54
C LEU A 60 -9.02 9.40 8.85
N THR A 61 -9.74 9.39 7.74
CA THR A 61 -9.98 8.20 6.93
C THR A 61 -9.84 8.51 5.45
N TRP A 62 -9.76 7.46 4.66
CA TRP A 62 -9.80 7.49 3.21
C TRP A 62 -11.08 6.83 2.71
N ASN A 63 -11.69 7.39 1.70
CA ASN A 63 -12.71 6.71 0.92
C ASN A 63 -12.00 5.69 0.00
N ALA A 64 -11.91 4.47 0.46
CA ALA A 64 -11.33 3.37 -0.32
C ALA A 64 -12.41 2.57 -1.09
N GLY A 65 -13.57 3.17 -1.34
CA GLY A 65 -14.71 2.54 -2.00
C GLY A 65 -15.48 1.60 -1.06
N SER A 66 -14.93 0.46 -0.74
CA SER A 66 -15.55 -0.51 0.19
C SER A 66 -15.40 -0.14 1.69
N CYS A 67 -14.56 0.84 2.04
CA CYS A 67 -14.22 1.36 3.38
C CYS A 67 -13.63 2.78 3.22
N CYS A 68 -13.56 3.65 4.15
CA CYS A 68 -13.98 3.62 5.54
C CYS A 68 -14.41 5.01 6.03
N GLY A 69 -15.21 4.99 7.09
CA GLY A 69 -15.46 6.13 7.97
C GLY A 69 -16.09 7.36 7.32
N PRO A 70 -15.78 8.56 7.85
CA PRO A 70 -16.34 9.81 7.31
C PRO A 70 -16.02 10.05 5.83
N ALA A 71 -14.80 9.73 5.38
CA ALA A 71 -14.42 9.94 3.98
C ALA A 71 -15.32 9.12 3.03
N GLN A 72 -15.57 7.85 3.35
CA GLN A 72 -16.47 6.99 2.56
C GLN A 72 -17.92 7.46 2.64
N ARG A 73 -18.44 7.74 3.85
CA ARG A 73 -19.85 8.18 4.01
C ARG A 73 -20.15 9.47 3.26
N ASN A 74 -19.20 10.38 3.19
CA ASN A 74 -19.32 11.66 2.48
C ASN A 74 -18.90 11.56 1.01
N ASN A 75 -18.60 10.36 0.54
CA ASN A 75 -18.14 10.09 -0.81
C ASN A 75 -17.00 11.02 -1.28
N VAL A 76 -16.02 11.25 -0.40
CA VAL A 76 -14.87 12.12 -0.71
C VAL A 76 -14.11 11.56 -1.91
N ASP A 77 -13.73 12.42 -2.84
CA ASP A 77 -12.92 12.03 -3.99
C ASP A 77 -11.43 12.03 -3.63
N ASP A 78 -11.01 10.99 -2.93
CA ASP A 78 -9.61 10.80 -2.55
C ASP A 78 -8.71 10.44 -3.75
N VAL A 79 -9.28 9.97 -4.86
CA VAL A 79 -8.51 9.71 -6.08
C VAL A 79 -8.09 11.02 -6.74
N ASP A 80 -9.02 11.95 -6.91
CA ASP A 80 -8.71 13.30 -7.42
C ASP A 80 -7.80 14.07 -6.47
N PHE A 81 -8.02 13.95 -5.15
CA PHE A 81 -7.11 14.52 -4.16
C PHE A 81 -5.67 14.02 -4.34
N VAL A 82 -5.46 12.72 -4.52
CA VAL A 82 -4.12 12.15 -4.74
C VAL A 82 -3.50 12.67 -6.05
N ARG A 83 -4.27 12.82 -7.12
CA ARG A 83 -3.79 13.45 -8.37
C ARG A 83 -3.27 14.86 -8.11
N LYS A 84 -4.04 15.67 -7.37
CA LYS A 84 -3.64 17.04 -6.99
C LYS A 84 -2.39 17.05 -6.12
N VAL A 85 -2.26 16.13 -5.17
CA VAL A 85 -1.04 15.97 -4.35
C VAL A 85 0.18 15.72 -5.24
N VAL A 86 0.06 14.83 -6.24
CA VAL A 86 1.16 14.56 -7.18
C VAL A 86 1.51 15.80 -7.99
N ASP A 87 0.52 16.55 -8.47
CA ASP A 87 0.74 17.79 -9.22
C ASP A 87 1.41 18.88 -8.39
N ASP A 88 1.01 19.03 -7.12
CA ASP A 88 1.62 19.98 -6.21
C ASP A 88 3.08 19.60 -5.87
N VAL A 89 3.35 18.31 -5.66
CA VAL A 89 4.72 17.82 -5.47
C VAL A 89 5.57 18.11 -6.71
N ALA A 90 5.03 17.92 -7.91
CA ALA A 90 5.74 18.17 -9.16
C ALA A 90 6.09 19.65 -9.38
N LYS A 91 5.36 20.59 -8.78
CA LYS A 91 5.71 22.02 -8.77
C LYS A 91 6.92 22.34 -7.87
N LEU A 92 7.13 21.52 -6.83
CA LEU A 92 8.15 21.75 -5.81
C LEU A 92 9.46 21.01 -6.10
N VAL A 93 9.38 19.85 -6.76
CA VAL A 93 10.53 19.00 -7.07
C VAL A 93 10.30 18.23 -8.36
N SER A 94 11.36 18.05 -9.15
CA SER A 94 11.30 17.25 -10.38
C SER A 94 11.05 15.79 -10.04
N ILE A 95 9.87 15.25 -10.37
CA ILE A 95 9.49 13.84 -10.19
C ILE A 95 9.37 13.13 -11.54
N ASP A 96 9.74 11.85 -11.57
CA ASP A 96 9.48 10.98 -12.72
C ASP A 96 8.03 10.46 -12.63
N ARG A 97 7.12 11.08 -13.39
CA ARG A 97 5.70 10.71 -13.41
C ARG A 97 5.43 9.26 -13.86
N ARG A 98 6.44 8.57 -14.38
CA ARG A 98 6.36 7.14 -14.71
C ARG A 98 6.72 6.24 -13.52
N ARG A 99 7.31 6.81 -12.47
CA ARG A 99 7.73 6.11 -11.25
C ARG A 99 7.02 6.69 -10.02
N ILE A 100 5.69 6.72 -10.05
CA ILE A 100 4.84 7.05 -8.92
C ILE A 100 4.29 5.76 -8.36
N TYR A 101 4.46 5.55 -7.08
CA TYR A 101 4.07 4.33 -6.38
C TYR A 101 3.17 4.66 -5.20
N ALA A 102 2.26 3.74 -4.86
CA ALA A 102 1.37 3.89 -3.73
C ALA A 102 1.52 2.74 -2.74
N THR A 103 1.60 3.09 -1.47
CA THR A 103 1.56 2.16 -0.34
C THR A 103 0.73 2.76 0.78
N GLY A 104 0.40 1.97 1.76
CA GLY A 104 -0.31 2.43 2.94
C GLY A 104 -0.65 1.30 3.87
N LEU A 105 -1.10 1.65 5.08
CA LEU A 105 -1.50 0.71 6.11
C LEU A 105 -3.03 0.62 6.18
N SER A 106 -3.61 -0.60 6.29
CA SER A 106 -5.03 -0.80 6.56
C SER A 106 -5.93 -0.04 5.57
N ASN A 107 -6.71 0.96 6.00
CA ASN A 107 -7.52 1.82 5.13
C ASN A 107 -6.69 2.53 4.05
N GLY A 108 -5.45 2.94 4.33
CA GLY A 108 -4.53 3.48 3.32
C GLY A 108 -4.05 2.43 2.31
N ALA A 109 -3.92 1.16 2.72
CA ALA A 109 -3.67 0.06 1.80
C ALA A 109 -4.86 -0.16 0.85
N MET A 110 -6.08 -0.07 1.38
CA MET A 110 -7.30 -0.16 0.57
C MET A 110 -7.40 1.00 -0.44
N LEU A 111 -6.97 2.23 -0.06
CA LEU A 111 -6.88 3.35 -1.01
C LEU A 111 -5.86 3.06 -2.12
N SER A 112 -4.72 2.42 -1.80
CA SER A 112 -3.74 2.04 -2.83
C SER A 112 -4.35 1.11 -3.89
N TYR A 113 -5.18 0.16 -3.49
CA TYR A 113 -5.95 -0.67 -4.41
C TYR A 113 -6.95 0.16 -5.24
N ARG A 114 -7.69 1.09 -4.60
CA ARG A 114 -8.61 1.97 -5.31
C ARG A 114 -7.89 2.80 -6.37
N LEU A 115 -6.70 3.32 -6.08
CA LEU A 115 -5.88 4.04 -7.06
C LEU A 115 -5.48 3.15 -8.25
N ALA A 116 -5.13 1.89 -8.00
CA ALA A 116 -4.82 0.96 -9.08
C ALA A 116 -6.03 0.64 -9.97
N ILE A 117 -7.26 0.75 -9.45
CA ILE A 117 -8.51 0.55 -10.19
C ILE A 117 -8.94 1.82 -10.94
N GLU A 118 -8.95 2.99 -10.26
CA GLU A 118 -9.56 4.22 -10.76
C GLU A 118 -8.53 5.21 -11.35
N ALA A 119 -7.24 5.00 -11.06
CA ALA A 119 -6.13 5.83 -11.55
C ALA A 119 -4.91 4.99 -11.97
N PRO A 120 -5.08 3.94 -12.81
CA PRO A 120 -3.95 3.11 -13.26
C PRO A 120 -2.96 3.90 -14.13
N ASP A 121 -3.39 5.03 -14.66
CA ASP A 121 -2.56 6.02 -15.36
C ASP A 121 -1.68 6.84 -14.41
N LEU A 122 -1.93 6.84 -13.10
CA LEU A 122 -1.16 7.58 -12.11
C LEU A 122 -0.06 6.73 -11.49
N VAL A 123 -0.37 5.49 -11.08
CA VAL A 123 0.55 4.65 -10.30
C VAL A 123 1.22 3.58 -11.15
N ALA A 124 2.54 3.38 -10.96
CA ALA A 124 3.33 2.37 -11.65
C ALA A 124 3.31 1.01 -10.96
N ALA A 125 3.06 0.99 -9.66
CA ALA A 125 2.88 -0.21 -8.85
C ALA A 125 2.29 0.18 -7.49
N ILE A 126 1.67 -0.78 -6.80
CA ILE A 126 1.18 -0.59 -5.43
C ILE A 126 1.74 -1.64 -4.48
N ALA A 127 1.92 -1.25 -3.21
CA ALA A 127 2.34 -2.17 -2.14
C ALA A 127 1.46 -2.00 -0.89
N PRO A 128 0.21 -2.48 -0.92
CA PRO A 128 -0.72 -2.41 0.21
C PRO A 128 -0.26 -3.27 1.39
N VAL A 129 -0.33 -2.71 2.62
CA VAL A 129 0.06 -3.38 3.86
C VAL A 129 -1.14 -3.52 4.80
N ALA A 130 -1.45 -4.74 5.24
CA ALA A 130 -2.50 -5.05 6.21
C ALA A 130 -3.88 -4.47 5.85
N GLY A 131 -4.26 -4.50 4.56
CA GLY A 131 -5.56 -4.02 4.11
C GLY A 131 -5.90 -4.54 2.71
N ALA A 132 -6.79 -5.53 2.64
CA ALA A 132 -7.35 -6.05 1.40
C ALA A 132 -8.61 -5.26 1.03
N ASN A 133 -8.77 -4.92 -0.26
CA ASN A 133 -9.91 -4.16 -0.74
C ASN A 133 -10.93 -5.07 -1.46
N ALA A 134 -12.22 -4.89 -1.15
CA ALA A 134 -13.31 -5.63 -1.77
C ALA A 134 -13.69 -5.11 -3.16
N MET A 135 -13.20 -3.94 -3.59
CA MET A 135 -13.45 -3.43 -4.94
C MET A 135 -12.85 -4.36 -6.01
N GLU A 136 -13.50 -4.39 -7.15
CA GLU A 136 -13.07 -5.18 -8.30
C GLU A 136 -12.61 -4.27 -9.43
N PRO A 137 -11.48 -4.59 -10.10
CA PRO A 137 -11.12 -3.91 -11.34
C PRO A 137 -12.23 -4.11 -12.38
N LYS A 138 -12.57 -3.05 -13.10
CA LYS A 138 -13.53 -3.13 -14.20
C LYS A 138 -12.88 -3.80 -15.43
N PRO A 139 -13.66 -4.45 -16.31
CA PRO A 139 -13.15 -4.92 -17.58
C PRO A 139 -12.43 -3.80 -18.34
N GLY A 140 -11.21 -4.08 -18.80
CA GLY A 140 -10.38 -3.10 -19.50
C GLY A 140 -9.54 -2.18 -18.60
N THR A 141 -9.65 -2.27 -17.28
CA THR A 141 -8.69 -1.59 -16.37
C THR A 141 -7.29 -2.13 -16.64
N PRO A 142 -6.29 -1.26 -16.90
CA PRO A 142 -4.92 -1.71 -17.07
C PRO A 142 -4.38 -2.44 -15.85
N ALA A 143 -3.57 -3.47 -16.05
CA ALA A 143 -2.89 -4.19 -15.00
C ALA A 143 -1.91 -3.27 -14.25
N VAL A 144 -1.93 -3.32 -12.93
CA VAL A 144 -1.01 -2.58 -12.06
C VAL A 144 -0.29 -3.58 -11.14
N PRO A 145 1.05 -3.64 -11.17
CA PRO A 145 1.83 -4.53 -10.32
C PRO A 145 1.51 -4.37 -8.83
N VAL A 146 1.28 -5.48 -8.13
CA VAL A 146 0.89 -5.51 -6.71
C VAL A 146 1.86 -6.33 -5.87
N LEU A 147 2.33 -5.77 -4.75
CA LEU A 147 2.95 -6.49 -3.65
C LEU A 147 2.05 -6.39 -2.40
N HIS A 148 1.23 -7.38 -2.12
CA HIS A 148 0.42 -7.40 -0.90
C HIS A 148 1.23 -7.94 0.28
N ILE A 149 1.30 -7.17 1.39
CA ILE A 149 1.98 -7.57 2.63
C ILE A 149 0.92 -7.67 3.74
N HIS A 150 0.83 -8.84 4.41
CA HIS A 150 -0.16 -9.05 5.46
C HIS A 150 0.32 -10.03 6.52
N SER A 151 -0.12 -9.85 7.77
CA SER A 151 0.04 -10.84 8.82
C SER A 151 -1.11 -11.85 8.78
N VAL A 152 -0.80 -13.14 8.87
CA VAL A 152 -1.86 -14.18 8.88
C VAL A 152 -2.66 -14.17 10.16
N ASP A 153 -2.09 -13.61 11.22
CA ASP A 153 -2.67 -13.45 12.56
C ASP A 153 -3.11 -12.00 12.86
N ASP A 154 -3.32 -11.17 11.82
CA ASP A 154 -3.80 -9.79 12.01
C ASP A 154 -5.16 -9.78 12.72
N PRO A 155 -5.24 -9.22 13.96
CA PRO A 155 -6.48 -9.26 14.72
C PRO A 155 -7.49 -8.20 14.30
N ARG A 156 -7.13 -7.29 13.40
CA ARG A 156 -7.97 -6.17 12.98
C ARG A 156 -8.40 -6.25 11.52
N ALA A 157 -7.45 -6.35 10.60
CA ALA A 157 -7.71 -6.57 9.18
C ALA A 157 -7.56 -8.06 8.88
N LEU A 158 -8.61 -8.82 9.20
CA LEU A 158 -8.58 -10.28 9.23
C LEU A 158 -8.09 -10.89 7.91
N TYR A 159 -7.01 -11.66 7.96
CA TYR A 159 -6.43 -12.33 6.79
C TYR A 159 -7.42 -13.28 6.11
N ALA A 160 -8.12 -14.08 6.90
CA ALA A 160 -9.15 -15.02 6.40
C ALA A 160 -10.44 -14.32 5.94
N GLY A 161 -10.54 -13.01 6.16
CA GLY A 161 -11.77 -12.25 5.95
C GLY A 161 -12.74 -12.36 7.12
N GLY A 162 -13.88 -11.71 6.98
CA GLY A 162 -14.92 -11.69 8.01
C GLY A 162 -15.10 -10.31 8.66
N LEU A 163 -16.01 -10.25 9.63
CA LEU A 163 -16.34 -9.02 10.34
C LEU A 163 -15.27 -8.71 11.40
N GLY A 164 -14.49 -7.68 11.14
CA GLY A 164 -13.44 -7.22 12.06
C GLY A 164 -13.97 -6.69 13.39
N PRO A 165 -13.10 -6.43 14.37
CA PRO A 165 -13.49 -5.79 15.62
C PRO A 165 -13.96 -4.35 15.38
N PRO A 166 -14.74 -3.76 16.31
CA PRO A 166 -15.16 -2.37 16.18
C PRO A 166 -13.96 -1.42 16.20
N PHE A 167 -14.07 -0.31 15.49
CA PHE A 167 -13.11 0.78 15.64
C PHE A 167 -13.14 1.33 17.08
N PRO A 168 -11.99 1.73 17.62
CA PRO A 168 -11.94 2.30 18.95
C PRO A 168 -12.97 3.42 19.14
N LEU A 169 -13.69 3.38 20.26
CA LEU A 169 -14.71 4.36 20.64
C LEU A 169 -15.93 4.41 19.70
N THR A 170 -16.18 3.37 18.92
CA THR A 170 -17.35 3.26 18.03
C THR A 170 -17.83 1.80 17.96
N ASP A 171 -19.08 1.60 17.49
CA ASP A 171 -19.62 0.27 17.16
C ASP A 171 -19.38 -0.10 15.68
N HIS A 172 -18.70 0.78 14.94
CA HIS A 172 -18.47 0.56 13.51
C HIS A 172 -17.46 -0.57 13.27
N ARG A 173 -17.88 -1.54 12.47
CA ARG A 173 -17.04 -2.68 12.05
C ARG A 173 -16.89 -2.70 10.54
N VAL A 174 -15.79 -3.26 10.06
CA VAL A 174 -15.54 -3.46 8.63
C VAL A 174 -15.64 -4.94 8.31
N LEU A 175 -16.40 -5.27 7.27
CA LEU A 175 -16.37 -6.62 6.69
C LEU A 175 -15.16 -6.69 5.74
N HIS A 176 -14.16 -7.48 6.13
CA HIS A 176 -12.96 -7.68 5.33
C HIS A 176 -13.16 -8.81 4.32
N PRO A 177 -12.75 -8.65 3.05
CA PRO A 177 -12.59 -9.77 2.16
C PRO A 177 -11.39 -10.62 2.61
N SER A 178 -11.39 -11.91 2.30
CA SER A 178 -10.20 -12.74 2.47
C SER A 178 -9.05 -12.21 1.61
N VAL A 179 -7.85 -12.12 2.19
CA VAL A 179 -6.64 -11.71 1.47
C VAL A 179 -6.39 -12.64 0.27
N GLU A 180 -6.56 -13.94 0.45
CA GLU A 180 -6.43 -14.94 -0.63
C GLU A 180 -7.37 -14.63 -1.79
N THR A 181 -8.64 -14.33 -1.49
CA THR A 181 -9.64 -14.01 -2.51
C THR A 181 -9.25 -12.74 -3.28
N VAL A 182 -8.80 -11.71 -2.58
CA VAL A 182 -8.39 -10.44 -3.22
C VAL A 182 -7.17 -10.65 -4.10
N VAL A 183 -6.15 -11.34 -3.60
CA VAL A 183 -4.90 -11.57 -4.35
C VAL A 183 -5.15 -12.44 -5.58
N ARG A 184 -5.97 -13.50 -5.47
CA ARG A 184 -6.33 -14.34 -6.62
C ARG A 184 -7.17 -13.58 -7.66
N ARG A 185 -8.05 -12.67 -7.22
CA ARG A 185 -8.80 -11.78 -8.12
C ARG A 185 -7.85 -10.87 -8.92
N TRP A 186 -6.85 -10.29 -8.26
CA TRP A 186 -5.83 -9.49 -8.95
C TRP A 186 -4.98 -10.33 -9.88
N ALA A 187 -4.62 -11.56 -9.47
CA ALA A 187 -3.92 -12.49 -10.34
C ALA A 187 -4.70 -12.78 -11.63
N ALA A 188 -5.99 -13.06 -11.50
CA ALA A 188 -6.86 -13.31 -12.66
C ALA A 188 -7.01 -12.06 -13.54
N HIS A 189 -7.20 -10.88 -12.93
CA HIS A 189 -7.30 -9.61 -13.66
C HIS A 189 -6.03 -9.31 -14.45
N ASP A 190 -4.86 -9.48 -13.84
CA ASP A 190 -3.56 -9.17 -14.43
C ASP A 190 -3.04 -10.29 -15.38
N GLY A 191 -3.83 -11.33 -15.63
CA GLY A 191 -3.47 -12.44 -16.51
C GLY A 191 -2.35 -13.32 -15.97
N CYS A 192 -2.21 -13.42 -14.65
CA CYS A 192 -1.21 -14.26 -13.99
C CYS A 192 -1.58 -15.75 -14.07
N ALA A 193 -0.59 -16.61 -13.84
CA ALA A 193 -0.83 -18.02 -13.54
C ALA A 193 -1.76 -18.14 -12.30
N PRO A 194 -2.75 -19.07 -12.33
CA PRO A 194 -3.77 -19.15 -11.28
C PRO A 194 -3.19 -19.56 -9.90
N GLU A 195 -2.12 -20.33 -9.92
CA GLU A 195 -1.46 -20.79 -8.70
C GLU A 195 -0.11 -20.10 -8.48
N PRO A 196 0.12 -19.56 -7.28
CA PRO A 196 1.41 -18.98 -6.95
C PRO A 196 2.45 -20.05 -6.65
N VAL A 197 3.70 -19.70 -6.85
CA VAL A 197 4.85 -20.49 -6.35
C VAL A 197 5.42 -19.85 -5.10
N THR A 198 5.85 -20.65 -4.12
CA THR A 198 6.62 -20.15 -2.98
C THR A 198 7.99 -19.76 -3.48
N ALA A 199 8.28 -18.45 -3.46
CA ALA A 199 9.56 -17.92 -3.90
C ALA A 199 10.61 -17.97 -2.79
N GLU A 200 10.18 -17.76 -1.53
CA GLU A 200 11.10 -17.69 -0.39
C GLU A 200 10.33 -17.86 0.92
N THR A 201 10.90 -18.58 1.87
CA THR A 201 10.48 -18.57 3.28
C THR A 201 11.67 -18.24 4.15
N ARG A 202 11.52 -17.24 5.02
CA ARG A 202 12.49 -16.87 6.06
C ARG A 202 11.90 -17.21 7.41
N ALA A 203 12.72 -17.79 8.29
CA ALA A 203 12.37 -18.08 9.69
C ALA A 203 13.13 -17.15 10.64
N GLY A 204 12.54 -16.90 11.80
CA GLY A 204 13.21 -16.20 12.89
C GLY A 204 14.37 -17.00 13.42
N ALA A 205 15.48 -16.33 13.73
CA ALA A 205 16.66 -16.98 14.28
C ALA A 205 16.35 -17.58 15.66
N ALA A 206 16.96 -18.75 15.94
CA ALA A 206 16.87 -19.36 17.26
C ALA A 206 17.38 -18.40 18.35
N GLY A 207 16.67 -18.31 19.47
CA GLY A 207 16.95 -17.40 20.57
C GLY A 207 16.58 -15.93 20.33
N SER A 208 16.05 -15.57 19.13
CA SER A 208 15.54 -14.22 18.89
C SER A 208 14.07 -14.08 19.32
N LYS A 209 13.60 -12.84 19.40
CA LYS A 209 12.17 -12.56 19.66
C LYS A 209 11.23 -13.08 18.56
N ASP A 210 11.77 -13.39 17.40
CA ASP A 210 11.05 -13.88 16.22
C ASP A 210 11.20 -15.40 16.05
N GLU A 211 11.76 -16.12 17.04
CA GLU A 211 11.86 -17.58 17.01
C GLU A 211 10.46 -18.22 16.86
N GLY A 212 10.36 -19.19 15.95
CA GLY A 212 9.09 -19.83 15.60
C GLY A 212 8.21 -19.03 14.63
N GLN A 213 8.56 -17.80 14.32
CA GLN A 213 7.86 -16.98 13.33
C GLN A 213 8.42 -17.23 11.92
N THR A 214 7.59 -17.04 10.91
CA THR A 214 8.00 -17.15 9.51
C THR A 214 7.47 -15.99 8.67
N ALA A 215 8.19 -15.69 7.60
CA ALA A 215 7.71 -14.81 6.53
C ALA A 215 7.86 -15.55 5.20
N THR A 216 6.76 -15.75 4.50
CA THR A 216 6.73 -16.47 3.23
C THR A 216 6.27 -15.57 2.10
N ARG A 217 7.04 -15.55 1.01
CA ARG A 217 6.71 -14.87 -0.23
C ARG A 217 6.16 -15.87 -1.24
N TRP A 218 5.02 -15.52 -1.82
CA TRP A 218 4.47 -16.19 -2.99
C TRP A 218 4.50 -15.24 -4.19
N VAL A 219 4.80 -15.77 -5.35
CA VAL A 219 4.84 -15.03 -6.61
C VAL A 219 3.90 -15.72 -7.59
N PHE A 220 3.04 -14.95 -8.22
CA PHE A 220 2.22 -15.41 -9.33
C PHE A 220 3.00 -15.25 -10.63
N GLY A 221 3.12 -16.32 -11.41
CA GLY A 221 3.88 -16.34 -12.66
C GLY A 221 3.17 -15.59 -13.79
N GLY A 222 3.94 -15.15 -14.79
CA GLY A 222 3.39 -14.49 -15.98
C GLY A 222 2.98 -13.03 -15.80
N CYS A 223 3.03 -12.51 -14.60
CA CYS A 223 2.69 -11.12 -14.28
C CYS A 223 3.51 -10.57 -13.11
N ALA A 224 3.23 -9.35 -12.68
CA ALA A 224 3.93 -8.67 -11.60
C ALA A 224 3.12 -8.64 -10.28
N LEU A 225 2.59 -9.78 -9.87
CA LEU A 225 1.87 -9.92 -8.61
C LEU A 225 2.70 -10.75 -7.62
N SER A 226 2.84 -10.24 -6.40
CA SER A 226 3.48 -10.94 -5.29
C SER A 226 2.67 -10.76 -4.02
N ARG A 227 2.69 -11.77 -3.16
CA ARG A 227 2.15 -11.71 -1.80
C ARG A 227 3.24 -12.08 -0.82
N LEU A 228 3.35 -11.31 0.25
CA LEU A 228 4.24 -11.59 1.36
C LEU A 228 3.41 -11.67 2.64
N CYS A 229 3.32 -12.85 3.23
CA CYS A 229 2.63 -13.09 4.48
C CYS A 229 3.63 -13.32 5.60
N LYS A 230 3.34 -12.76 6.77
CA LYS A 230 4.14 -12.91 7.99
C LYS A 230 3.22 -12.97 9.22
N SER A 231 3.65 -13.59 10.28
CA SER A 231 3.10 -13.38 11.62
C SER A 231 3.93 -12.30 12.31
N GLY A 232 3.33 -11.35 13.00
CA GLY A 232 3.87 -10.21 13.77
C GLY A 232 5.40 -10.08 13.99
N THR A 233 6.20 -10.28 12.96
CA THR A 233 7.65 -10.51 13.05
C THR A 233 8.47 -9.40 12.41
N SER A 234 9.71 -9.22 12.87
CA SER A 234 10.73 -8.37 12.27
C SER A 234 11.68 -9.10 11.28
N ILE A 235 11.38 -10.35 10.92
CA ILE A 235 12.19 -11.17 9.98
C ILE A 235 12.36 -10.49 8.61
N ILE A 236 11.40 -9.67 8.22
CA ILE A 236 11.46 -8.85 7.01
C ILE A 236 11.34 -7.37 7.34
N ASP A 237 12.06 -6.55 6.58
CA ASP A 237 11.85 -5.11 6.51
C ASP A 237 10.86 -4.79 5.37
N ALA A 238 9.62 -4.46 5.73
CA ALA A 238 8.59 -4.16 4.74
C ALA A 238 8.96 -3.01 3.79
N ASN A 239 9.72 -2.01 4.26
CA ASN A 239 10.18 -0.90 3.42
C ASN A 239 11.18 -1.38 2.36
N GLN A 240 12.13 -2.26 2.73
CA GLN A 240 13.06 -2.84 1.77
C GLN A 240 12.33 -3.70 0.73
N GLU A 241 11.36 -4.50 1.17
CA GLU A 241 10.57 -5.35 0.29
C GLU A 241 9.77 -4.53 -0.73
N LEU A 242 9.07 -3.48 -0.28
CA LEU A 242 8.29 -2.63 -1.17
C LEU A 242 9.19 -1.83 -2.13
N TRP A 243 10.35 -1.33 -1.69
CA TRP A 243 11.25 -0.60 -2.59
C TRP A 243 11.93 -1.53 -3.61
N ALA A 244 12.38 -2.71 -3.17
CA ALA A 244 12.91 -3.73 -4.09
C ALA A 244 11.87 -4.14 -5.16
N PHE A 245 10.59 -4.14 -4.79
CA PHE A 245 9.49 -4.36 -5.71
C PHE A 245 9.27 -3.15 -6.62
N PHE A 246 9.06 -1.95 -6.08
CA PHE A 246 8.72 -0.74 -6.82
C PHE A 246 9.75 -0.38 -7.89
N ARG A 247 11.04 -0.39 -7.59
CA ARG A 247 12.11 0.01 -8.52
C ARG A 247 12.16 -0.82 -9.81
N ARG A 248 11.45 -1.94 -9.88
CA ARG A 248 11.33 -2.79 -11.06
C ARG A 248 10.34 -2.25 -12.08
N PHE A 249 9.45 -1.35 -11.68
CA PHE A 249 8.32 -0.93 -12.49
C PHE A 249 8.40 0.54 -12.88
N ARG A 250 8.01 0.78 -14.11
CA ARG A 250 7.88 2.09 -14.70
C ARG A 250 6.73 2.06 -15.68
N ARG A 251 5.80 3.01 -15.58
CA ARG A 251 4.71 3.07 -16.56
C ARG A 251 5.25 3.30 -17.97
N PRO A 252 4.59 2.80 -19.01
CA PRO A 252 4.91 3.16 -20.39
C PRO A 252 4.77 4.68 -20.57
N LEU A 253 5.36 5.20 -21.61
CA LEU A 253 5.06 6.56 -22.10
C LEU A 253 3.64 6.56 -22.68
N PRO A 254 2.90 7.68 -22.55
CA PRO A 254 1.60 7.84 -23.18
C PRO A 254 1.73 7.80 -24.70
#